data_8b0937a6dec6d9ceff6a20dd01a81a52
#
_entry.id   8b0937a6dec6d9ceff6a20dd01a81a52
#
_cell.length_a   1.000
_cell.length_b   1.000
_cell.length_c   1.000
_cell.angle_alpha   90.00
_cell.angle_beta   90.00
_cell.angle_gamma   90.00
#
_symmetry.space_group_name_H-M   'P 1'
#
loop_
_entity.id
_entity.type
_entity.pdbx_description
1 polymer ?
#
loop_
_entity_poly.entity_id
_entity_poly.type
_entity_poly.pdbx_seq_one_letter_code
_entity_poly.pdbx_strand_id
1 'polypeptide(L)'
;MRNRLWPLIHELPPPLRKQALLRLAGAGDCFVLLIVTALVYRDPVFCWPFLLCGTVCGGLGVLLVRRIAQGRFVVLEGAVQKVEKTLFRGRPKAVIIARDGQLVKVYLRGRRWDLTEGDRLRLYVADNTPVYEQDGVLVLGGYLVGEVDQR
;
A
#
# COMPACT_ATOMS: atom_id res chain seq x y z
N MET A 1 -19.40 -8.21 -18.90
CA MET A 1 -18.34 -8.37 -17.87
C MET A 1 -17.95 -7.08 -17.12
N ARG A 2 -18.64 -5.94 -17.33
CA ARG A 2 -18.20 -4.59 -16.91
C ARG A 2 -18.63 -4.13 -15.50
N ASN A 3 -19.40 -4.90 -14.74
CA ASN A 3 -20.01 -4.42 -13.48
C ASN A 3 -19.58 -5.15 -12.18
N ARG A 4 -18.56 -6.00 -12.21
CA ARG A 4 -18.13 -6.71 -10.99
C ARG A 4 -17.02 -6.03 -10.16
N LEU A 5 -16.34 -5.04 -10.72
CA LEU A 5 -15.25 -4.35 -10.00
C LEU A 5 -15.77 -3.30 -9.01
N TRP A 6 -16.88 -2.64 -9.32
CA TRP A 6 -17.41 -1.54 -8.50
C TRP A 6 -17.90 -1.99 -7.10
N PRO A 7 -18.71 -3.07 -6.96
CA PRO A 7 -19.08 -3.56 -5.63
C PRO A 7 -17.87 -4.05 -4.83
N LEU A 8 -16.88 -4.70 -5.48
CA LEU A 8 -15.66 -5.14 -4.82
C LEU A 8 -14.86 -3.99 -4.19
N ILE A 9 -14.83 -2.82 -4.83
CA ILE A 9 -14.13 -1.64 -4.30
C ILE A 9 -14.85 -1.08 -3.05
N HIS A 10 -16.15 -1.23 -2.94
CA HIS A 10 -16.92 -0.75 -1.79
C HIS A 10 -16.75 -1.64 -0.54
N GLU A 11 -16.51 -2.92 -0.72
CA GLU A 11 -16.26 -3.88 0.38
C GLU A 11 -14.83 -3.82 0.93
N LEU A 12 -13.95 -3.05 0.27
CA LEU A 12 -12.56 -2.89 0.66
C LEU A 12 -12.41 -2.04 1.94
N PRO A 13 -11.48 -2.41 2.84
CA PRO A 13 -11.09 -1.54 3.95
C PRO A 13 -10.70 -0.14 3.45
N PRO A 14 -11.10 0.93 4.18
CA PRO A 14 -10.92 2.32 3.72
C PRO A 14 -9.51 2.68 3.22
N PRO A 15 -8.41 2.25 3.88
CA PRO A 15 -7.06 2.58 3.43
C PRO A 15 -6.67 1.89 2.12
N LEU A 16 -7.07 0.64 1.92
CA LEU A 16 -6.81 -0.10 0.68
C LEU A 16 -7.62 0.45 -0.49
N ARG A 17 -8.86 0.85 -0.23
CA ARG A 17 -9.73 1.52 -1.20
C ARG A 17 -9.12 2.82 -1.71
N LYS A 18 -8.60 3.68 -0.82
CA LYS A 18 -7.92 4.93 -1.20
C LYS A 18 -6.73 4.67 -2.11
N GLN A 19 -5.92 3.66 -1.80
CA GLN A 19 -4.75 3.33 -2.59
C GLN A 19 -5.11 2.78 -3.98
N ALA A 20 -6.14 1.93 -4.06
CA ALA A 20 -6.64 1.41 -5.32
C ALA A 20 -7.23 2.53 -6.21
N LEU A 21 -8.06 3.40 -5.62
CA LEU A 21 -8.64 4.54 -6.32
C LEU A 21 -7.57 5.51 -6.83
N LEU A 22 -6.54 5.80 -6.03
CA LEU A 22 -5.46 6.70 -6.45
C LEU A 22 -4.70 6.15 -7.67
N ARG A 23 -4.43 4.85 -7.71
CA ARG A 23 -3.75 4.21 -8.86
C ARG A 23 -4.63 4.20 -10.11
N LEU A 24 -5.93 3.93 -9.94
CA LEU A 24 -6.88 3.93 -11.05
C LEU A 24 -7.11 5.35 -11.59
N ALA A 25 -7.19 6.36 -10.71
CA ALA A 25 -7.28 7.76 -11.10
C ALA A 25 -6.03 8.19 -11.88
N GLY A 26 -4.82 7.88 -11.38
CA GLY A 26 -3.58 8.17 -12.10
C GLY A 26 -3.50 7.50 -13.48
N ALA A 27 -4.02 6.28 -13.61
CA ALA A 27 -4.14 5.63 -14.92
C ALA A 27 -5.12 6.39 -15.83
N GLY A 28 -6.27 6.83 -15.30
CA GLY A 28 -7.24 7.64 -16.02
C GLY A 28 -6.65 8.96 -16.52
N ASP A 29 -5.92 9.67 -15.67
CA ASP A 29 -5.22 10.92 -16.03
C ASP A 29 -4.21 10.69 -17.16
N CYS A 30 -3.42 9.61 -17.10
CA CYS A 30 -2.50 9.26 -18.17
C CYS A 30 -3.22 9.00 -19.51
N PHE A 31 -4.40 8.35 -19.49
CA PHE A 31 -5.18 8.13 -20.70
C PHE A 31 -5.77 9.42 -21.25
N VAL A 32 -6.24 10.34 -20.40
CA VAL A 32 -6.70 11.66 -20.83
C VAL A 32 -5.56 12.44 -21.48
N LEU A 33 -4.38 12.48 -20.86
CA LEU A 33 -3.20 13.13 -21.42
C LEU A 33 -2.77 12.49 -22.73
N LEU A 34 -2.86 11.17 -22.88
CA LEU A 34 -2.58 10.46 -24.13
C LEU A 34 -3.51 10.95 -25.25
N ILE A 35 -4.83 11.03 -24.98
CA ILE A 35 -5.81 11.50 -25.98
C ILE A 35 -5.53 12.95 -26.36
N VAL A 36 -5.31 13.83 -25.39
CA VAL A 36 -4.99 15.24 -25.64
C VAL A 36 -3.71 15.38 -26.48
N THR A 37 -2.66 14.66 -26.11
CA THR A 37 -1.37 14.69 -26.82
C THR A 37 -1.53 14.17 -28.26
N ALA A 38 -2.29 13.09 -28.47
CA ALA A 38 -2.55 12.55 -29.81
C ALA A 38 -3.31 13.53 -30.70
N LEU A 39 -4.27 14.28 -30.14
CA LEU A 39 -5.06 15.27 -30.88
C LEU A 39 -4.25 16.51 -31.23
N VAL A 40 -3.39 16.98 -30.33
CA VAL A 40 -2.62 18.22 -30.48
C VAL A 40 -1.40 18.02 -31.38
N TYR A 41 -0.59 17.01 -31.06
CA TYR A 41 0.71 16.84 -31.73
C TYR A 41 0.65 15.92 -32.94
N ARG A 42 -0.36 15.04 -33.04
CA ARG A 42 -0.52 14.04 -34.12
C ARG A 42 0.73 13.16 -34.36
N ASP A 43 1.66 13.16 -33.40
CA ASP A 43 2.90 12.39 -33.45
C ASP A 43 2.83 11.27 -32.40
N PRO A 44 2.90 9.99 -32.83
CA PRO A 44 2.79 8.84 -31.93
C PRO A 44 3.96 8.77 -30.92
N VAL A 45 5.12 9.38 -31.21
CA VAL A 45 6.28 9.35 -30.32
C VAL A 45 5.97 10.01 -28.97
N PHE A 46 5.21 11.11 -28.98
CA PHE A 46 4.83 11.80 -27.75
C PHE A 46 3.75 11.07 -26.94
N CYS A 47 3.03 10.12 -27.55
CA CYS A 47 1.97 9.33 -26.88
C CYS A 47 2.54 8.16 -26.06
N TRP A 48 3.72 7.63 -26.41
CA TRP A 48 4.34 6.48 -25.79
C TRP A 48 4.50 6.57 -24.27
N PRO A 49 5.04 7.65 -23.69
CA PRO A 49 5.24 7.76 -22.26
C PRO A 49 3.92 7.65 -21.48
N PHE A 50 2.85 8.28 -21.98
CA PHE A 50 1.53 8.26 -21.35
C PHE A 50 0.87 6.88 -21.46
N LEU A 51 1.02 6.21 -22.59
CA LEU A 51 0.52 4.86 -22.79
C LEU A 51 1.22 3.87 -21.86
N LEU A 52 2.53 3.95 -21.75
CA LEU A 52 3.34 3.10 -20.87
C LEU A 52 2.97 3.33 -19.40
N CYS A 53 2.94 4.59 -18.97
CA CYS A 53 2.60 4.96 -17.60
C CYS A 53 1.16 4.55 -17.24
N GLY A 54 0.20 4.83 -18.12
CA GLY A 54 -1.21 4.45 -17.92
C GLY A 54 -1.41 2.95 -17.84
N THR A 55 -0.72 2.17 -18.68
CA THR A 55 -0.78 0.70 -18.66
C THR A 55 -0.18 0.13 -17.38
N VAL A 56 0.98 0.63 -16.95
CA VAL A 56 1.63 0.19 -15.71
C VAL A 56 0.78 0.55 -14.49
N CYS A 57 0.34 1.80 -14.38
CA CYS A 57 -0.50 2.24 -13.26
C CYS A 57 -1.84 1.49 -13.21
N GLY A 58 -2.49 1.34 -14.36
CA GLY A 58 -3.75 0.59 -14.48
C GLY A 58 -3.57 -0.89 -14.14
N GLY A 59 -2.55 -1.52 -14.68
CA GLY A 59 -2.21 -2.93 -14.41
C GLY A 59 -1.95 -3.17 -12.93
N LEU A 60 -1.12 -2.33 -12.30
CA LEU A 60 -0.86 -2.42 -10.86
C LEU A 60 -2.11 -2.15 -10.01
N GLY A 61 -2.98 -1.23 -10.44
CA GLY A 61 -4.27 -0.97 -9.80
C GLY A 61 -5.19 -2.17 -9.85
N VAL A 62 -5.36 -2.76 -11.02
CA VAL A 62 -6.20 -3.96 -11.23
C VAL A 62 -5.65 -5.17 -10.47
N LEU A 63 -4.34 -5.40 -10.50
CA LEU A 63 -3.69 -6.48 -9.74
C LEU A 63 -3.90 -6.33 -8.23
N LEU A 64 -3.81 -5.10 -7.71
CA LEU A 64 -4.06 -4.81 -6.30
C LEU A 64 -5.51 -5.17 -5.94
N VAL A 65 -6.48 -4.65 -6.70
CA VAL A 65 -7.92 -4.92 -6.48
C VAL A 65 -8.19 -6.43 -6.55
N ARG A 66 -7.61 -7.13 -7.54
CA ARG A 66 -7.80 -8.57 -7.70
C ARG A 66 -7.23 -9.37 -6.52
N ARG A 67 -6.03 -9.03 -6.03
CA ARG A 67 -5.43 -9.69 -4.84
C ARG A 67 -6.28 -9.53 -3.61
N ILE A 68 -6.80 -8.31 -3.39
CA ILE A 68 -7.65 -8.02 -2.24
C ILE A 68 -9.00 -8.72 -2.36
N ALA A 69 -9.61 -8.72 -3.54
CA ALA A 69 -10.86 -9.44 -3.81
C ALA A 69 -10.76 -10.96 -3.62
N GLN A 70 -9.55 -11.51 -3.77
CA GLN A 70 -9.26 -12.92 -3.48
C GLN A 70 -9.03 -13.21 -2.00
N GLY A 71 -9.16 -12.20 -1.12
CA GLY A 71 -8.91 -12.35 0.32
C GLY A 71 -7.45 -12.64 0.68
N ARG A 72 -6.52 -12.39 -0.24
CA ARG A 72 -5.09 -12.68 -0.05
C ARG A 72 -4.38 -11.58 0.73
N PHE A 73 -4.91 -11.28 1.90
CA PHE A 73 -4.28 -10.37 2.85
C PHE A 73 -4.58 -10.82 4.27
N VAL A 74 -3.64 -10.58 5.15
CA VAL A 74 -3.77 -10.82 6.58
C VAL A 74 -3.76 -9.47 7.28
N VAL A 75 -4.68 -9.28 8.22
CA VAL A 75 -4.69 -8.09 9.07
C VAL A 75 -3.87 -8.40 10.30
N LEU A 76 -2.80 -7.66 10.50
CA LEU A 76 -1.93 -7.74 11.65
C LEU A 76 -2.23 -6.54 12.55
N GLU A 77 -2.89 -6.81 13.67
CA GLU A 77 -3.20 -5.81 14.70
C GLU A 77 -2.32 -6.06 15.91
N GLY A 78 -1.77 -5.01 16.47
CA GLY A 78 -0.98 -5.12 17.69
C GLY A 78 -0.67 -3.77 18.32
N ALA A 79 -0.26 -3.80 19.57
CA ALA A 79 0.19 -2.62 20.28
C ALA A 79 1.67 -2.34 19.96
N VAL A 80 1.98 -1.09 19.70
CA VAL A 80 3.33 -0.63 19.47
C VAL A 80 4.12 -0.68 20.79
N GLN A 81 5.09 -1.56 20.88
CA GLN A 81 5.96 -1.65 22.06
C GLN A 81 7.15 -0.72 21.99
N LYS A 82 7.75 -0.59 20.80
CA LYS A 82 8.93 0.22 20.59
C LYS A 82 8.96 0.81 19.21
N VAL A 83 9.34 2.08 19.13
CA VAL A 83 9.53 2.80 17.87
C VAL A 83 11.02 3.05 17.67
N GLU A 84 11.62 2.40 16.67
CA GLU A 84 13.00 2.68 16.27
C GLU A 84 13.04 3.91 15.36
N LYS A 85 13.73 4.96 15.80
CA LYS A 85 13.88 6.21 15.04
C LYS A 85 15.24 6.24 14.32
N THR A 86 15.27 6.93 13.18
CA THR A 86 16.53 7.20 12.46
C THR A 86 17.37 8.20 13.24
N LEU A 87 18.68 7.95 13.34
CA LEU A 87 19.66 8.76 14.10
C LEU A 87 19.67 10.24 13.68
N PHE A 88 19.57 10.54 12.38
CA PHE A 88 19.73 11.92 11.87
C PHE A 88 18.43 12.74 11.80
N ARG A 89 17.26 12.11 11.65
CA ARG A 89 16.01 12.84 11.42
C ARG A 89 14.91 12.55 12.42
N GLY A 90 15.16 11.72 13.44
CA GLY A 90 14.17 11.32 14.44
C GLY A 90 12.90 10.66 13.85
N ARG A 91 12.93 10.28 12.57
CA ARG A 91 11.78 9.66 11.91
C ARG A 91 11.68 8.18 12.27
N PRO A 92 10.48 7.66 12.53
CA PRO A 92 10.28 6.24 12.77
C PRO A 92 10.74 5.43 11.55
N LYS A 93 11.69 4.52 11.77
CA LYS A 93 12.27 3.63 10.76
C LYS A 93 11.63 2.25 10.82
N ALA A 94 11.47 1.73 12.02
CA ALA A 94 10.85 0.45 12.27
C ALA A 94 10.03 0.51 13.56
N VAL A 95 9.05 -0.36 13.64
CA VAL A 95 8.17 -0.50 14.80
C VAL A 95 8.16 -1.96 15.23
N ILE A 96 8.24 -2.18 16.52
CA ILE A 96 8.06 -3.50 17.13
C ILE A 96 6.64 -3.55 17.69
N ILE A 97 5.87 -4.50 17.20
CA ILE A 97 4.48 -4.72 17.58
C ILE A 97 4.42 -6.02 18.38
N ALA A 98 3.72 -6.01 19.50
CA ALA A 98 3.37 -7.22 20.22
C ALA A 98 2.04 -7.77 19.74
N ARG A 99 2.03 -9.04 19.36
CA ARG A 99 0.83 -9.81 19.05
C ARG A 99 0.97 -11.22 19.61
N ASP A 100 -0.01 -11.65 20.39
CA ASP A 100 -0.11 -13.03 20.95
C ASP A 100 1.19 -13.52 21.62
N GLY A 101 1.90 -12.63 22.31
CA GLY A 101 3.19 -12.94 22.97
C GLY A 101 4.40 -12.97 22.04
N GLN A 102 4.21 -12.75 20.74
CA GLN A 102 5.30 -12.64 19.77
C GLN A 102 5.60 -11.19 19.40
N LEU A 103 6.87 -10.90 19.18
CA LEU A 103 7.34 -9.59 18.74
C LEU A 103 7.49 -9.59 17.22
N VAL A 104 6.81 -8.67 16.55
CA VAL A 104 6.90 -8.51 15.11
C VAL A 104 7.50 -7.15 14.78
N LYS A 105 8.65 -7.16 14.11
CA LYS A 105 9.34 -5.96 13.65
C LYS A 105 8.90 -5.64 12.23
N VAL A 106 8.45 -4.41 12.02
CA VAL A 106 7.98 -3.93 10.73
C VAL A 106 8.74 -2.67 10.33
N TYR A 107 9.34 -2.68 9.15
CA TYR A 107 9.99 -1.50 8.58
C TYR A 107 8.98 -0.57 7.95
N LEU A 108 8.89 0.67 8.46
CA LEU A 108 7.95 1.67 7.96
C LEU A 108 8.45 2.29 6.66
N ARG A 109 7.60 2.33 5.63
CA ARG A 109 7.92 2.95 4.33
C ARG A 109 7.10 4.20 4.08
N GLY A 110 7.78 5.25 3.61
CA GLY A 110 7.26 6.36 2.80
C GLY A 110 6.40 7.41 3.48
N ARG A 111 5.64 7.14 4.53
CA ARG A 111 4.76 8.11 5.20
C ARG A 111 5.43 8.67 6.46
N ARG A 112 5.11 9.92 6.80
CA ARG A 112 5.36 10.42 8.15
C ARG A 112 4.37 9.72 9.08
N TRP A 113 4.89 8.76 9.85
CA TRP A 113 4.12 8.08 10.87
C TRP A 113 4.33 8.82 12.18
N ASP A 114 3.23 9.30 12.75
CA ASP A 114 3.21 9.87 14.09
C ASP A 114 2.80 8.74 15.04
N LEU A 115 3.80 7.93 15.42
CA LEU A 115 3.61 6.74 16.24
C LEU A 115 4.28 6.94 17.58
N THR A 116 3.51 6.69 18.62
CA THR A 116 3.97 6.64 20.01
C THR A 116 3.89 5.21 20.55
N GLU A 117 4.67 4.94 21.58
CA GLU A 117 4.59 3.66 22.29
C GLU A 117 3.20 3.55 22.94
N GLY A 118 2.56 2.40 22.77
CA GLY A 118 1.20 2.15 23.23
C GLY A 118 0.09 2.35 22.18
N ASP A 119 0.37 2.99 21.05
CA ASP A 119 -0.60 3.12 19.96
C ASP A 119 -0.98 1.75 19.38
N ARG A 120 -2.20 1.62 18.89
CA ARG A 120 -2.62 0.44 18.16
C ARG A 120 -2.33 0.62 16.68
N LEU A 121 -1.56 -0.30 16.13
CA LEU A 121 -1.24 -0.33 14.72
C LEU A 121 -1.94 -1.49 14.04
N ARG A 122 -2.66 -1.18 12.96
CA ARG A 122 -3.31 -2.16 12.09
C ARG A 122 -2.60 -2.16 10.74
N LEU A 123 -2.00 -3.29 10.40
CA LEU A 123 -1.26 -3.47 9.15
C LEU A 123 -1.98 -4.48 8.24
N TYR A 124 -2.14 -4.12 6.99
CA TYR A 124 -2.64 -5.02 5.95
C TYR A 124 -1.43 -5.60 5.21
N VAL A 125 -1.23 -6.89 5.37
CA VAL A 125 -0.06 -7.62 4.86
C VAL A 125 -0.54 -8.62 3.80
N ALA A 126 0.19 -8.74 2.68
CA ALA A 126 -0.12 -9.79 1.70
C ALA A 126 0.20 -11.17 2.29
N ASP A 127 -0.63 -12.17 1.98
CA ASP A 127 -0.47 -13.55 2.45
C ASP A 127 0.88 -14.17 2.08
N ASN A 128 1.47 -13.71 0.98
CA ASN A 128 2.78 -14.18 0.49
C ASN A 128 3.95 -13.29 0.94
N THR A 129 3.76 -12.43 1.93
CA THR A 129 4.85 -11.59 2.45
C THR A 129 5.84 -12.46 3.20
N PRO A 130 7.15 -12.40 2.85
CA PRO A 130 8.15 -13.17 3.56
C PRO A 130 8.29 -12.66 4.99
N VAL A 131 8.31 -13.59 5.93
CA VAL A 131 8.55 -13.34 7.35
C VAL A 131 9.86 -14.03 7.68
N TYR A 132 10.79 -13.28 8.27
CA TYR A 132 12.07 -13.77 8.70
C TYR A 132 12.15 -13.70 10.22
N GLU A 133 12.77 -14.68 10.85
CA GLU A 133 13.08 -14.63 12.26
C GLU A 133 14.50 -14.13 12.45
N GLN A 134 14.65 -13.06 13.20
CA GLN A 134 15.95 -12.47 13.56
C GLN A 134 15.96 -12.14 15.05
N ASP A 135 16.89 -12.74 15.79
CA ASP A 135 17.08 -12.51 17.24
C ASP A 135 15.81 -12.73 18.09
N GLY A 136 15.00 -13.74 17.74
CA GLY A 136 13.72 -14.02 18.42
C GLY A 136 12.59 -13.05 18.10
N VAL A 137 12.78 -12.17 17.13
CA VAL A 137 11.78 -11.22 16.63
C VAL A 137 11.41 -11.58 15.18
N LEU A 138 10.12 -11.67 14.88
CA LEU A 138 9.66 -11.88 13.54
C LEU A 138 9.76 -10.57 12.74
N VAL A 139 10.55 -10.58 11.68
CA VAL A 139 10.73 -9.43 10.78
C VAL A 139 9.85 -9.56 9.57
N LEU A 140 8.95 -8.61 9.36
CA LEU A 140 8.05 -8.57 8.22
C LEU A 140 8.71 -7.89 7.03
N GLY A 141 8.78 -8.58 5.88
CA GLY A 141 9.41 -8.08 4.66
C GLY A 141 8.70 -6.90 3.99
N GLY A 142 7.43 -6.66 4.33
CA GLY A 142 6.67 -5.53 3.82
C GLY A 142 5.19 -5.57 4.20
N TYR A 143 4.49 -4.47 3.94
CA TYR A 143 3.05 -4.37 4.14
C TYR A 143 2.41 -3.58 2.99
N LEU A 144 1.12 -3.78 2.76
CA LEU A 144 0.35 -3.08 1.73
C LEU A 144 -0.02 -1.67 2.20
N VAL A 145 -0.68 -1.59 3.35
CA VAL A 145 -1.13 -0.35 3.98
C VAL A 145 -1.10 -0.53 5.49
N GLY A 146 -0.87 0.57 6.21
CA GLY A 146 -0.99 0.60 7.67
C GLY A 146 -1.90 1.74 8.11
N GLU A 147 -2.61 1.53 9.19
CA GLU A 147 -3.49 2.49 9.85
C GLU A 147 -3.14 2.54 11.33
N VAL A 148 -3.09 3.75 11.87
CA VAL A 148 -2.86 3.98 13.30
C VAL A 148 -4.20 4.34 13.92
N ASP A 149 -4.61 3.56 14.90
CA ASP A 149 -5.75 3.87 15.74
C ASP A 149 -5.23 4.68 16.94
N GLN A 150 -5.30 6.00 16.80
CA GLN A 150 -4.96 6.92 17.91
C GLN A 150 -6.06 6.83 18.95
N ARG A 151 -5.67 6.54 20.19
CA ARG A 151 -6.56 6.61 21.36
C ARG A 151 -7.04 8.01 21.64
#